data_6cd025e0c0e59ef82a3c98d2575d4344
#
_entry.id   6cd025e0c0e59ef82a3c98d2575d4344
#
_cell.length_a   1.000
_cell.length_b   1.000
_cell.length_c   1.000
_cell.angle_alpha   90.00
_cell.angle_beta   90.00
_cell.angle_gamma   90.00
#
_symmetry.space_group_name_H-M   'P 1'
#
loop_
_entity.id
_entity.type
_entity.pdbx_description
1 polymer ?
#
loop_
_entity_poly.entity_id
_entity_poly.type
_entity_poly.pdbx_seq_one_letter_code
_entity_poly.pdbx_strand_id
1 'polypeptide(L)'
;MESQSKLQTTSDATVRRLKGNPIVTPNLNPRIGTNVQGPSLIRTPEWLPNPLGKYYLYFADHKGNYIRLAYADKLTGPWKIYEPGTLQLEQSHFITEPAQIPDQIQKQIRLVNPNDVDIGGWAPGPVKGVPEPLDSATKPHIASPDVHVREDRHEILMYFHGLEDFRFQRTRVATSKDGIHFEARKPLLANSYLRVFQHDKQWYAIAMPGIFYRSRDGLSGFESSNVRLFPNTMRHSALLKRGDTLYVFWSRVGDTPEHILLTKVDISGDWSTWSASDPETVLFPQEVWEGANLPLVPSVRDAINVRVNQLRDPAIFQENSQNYLLYSVAGEAGIGIAQISIGK
;
A
#
# COMPACT_ATOMS: atom_id res chain seq x y z
N MET A 1 -27.85 -17.00 17.16
CA MET A 1 -26.39 -17.23 17.28
C MET A 1 -25.91 -17.73 15.91
N GLU A 2 -25.57 -16.83 15.02
CA GLU A 2 -24.98 -17.21 13.74
C GLU A 2 -23.58 -17.74 13.98
N SER A 3 -23.34 -18.97 13.49
CA SER A 3 -22.04 -19.62 13.51
C SER A 3 -21.05 -18.74 12.73
N GLN A 4 -20.19 -18.00 13.44
CA GLN A 4 -19.02 -17.37 12.82
C GLN A 4 -18.18 -18.52 12.22
N SER A 5 -18.23 -18.67 10.90
CA SER A 5 -17.28 -19.53 10.19
C SER A 5 -15.89 -18.98 10.48
N LYS A 6 -15.09 -19.72 11.27
CA LYS A 6 -13.71 -19.31 11.57
C LYS A 6 -12.97 -19.19 10.25
N LEU A 7 -12.52 -17.98 9.93
CA LEU A 7 -11.65 -17.77 8.78
C LEU A 7 -10.40 -18.64 8.92
N GLN A 8 -10.05 -19.37 7.87
CA GLN A 8 -8.90 -20.27 7.82
C GLN A 8 -8.02 -19.90 6.65
N THR A 9 -6.70 -20.13 6.79
CA THR A 9 -5.78 -20.04 5.66
C THR A 9 -6.09 -21.15 4.68
N THR A 10 -6.17 -20.82 3.40
CA THR A 10 -6.44 -21.76 2.31
C THR A 10 -5.25 -21.93 1.37
N SER A 11 -4.20 -21.10 1.59
CA SER A 11 -2.99 -21.07 0.77
C SER A 11 -1.96 -22.09 1.23
N ASP A 12 -1.18 -22.61 0.28
CA ASP A 12 0.05 -23.37 0.54
C ASP A 12 1.19 -22.47 1.13
N ALA A 13 0.95 -21.19 1.27
CA ALA A 13 1.89 -20.27 1.89
C ALA A 13 1.88 -20.46 3.43
N THR A 14 3.08 -20.60 4.00
CA THR A 14 3.28 -20.62 5.44
C THR A 14 3.75 -19.27 5.93
N VAL A 15 3.07 -18.70 6.92
CA VAL A 15 3.37 -17.40 7.52
C VAL A 15 3.81 -17.58 8.97
N ARG A 16 4.98 -17.05 9.29
CA ARG A 16 5.54 -17.04 10.65
C ARG A 16 5.81 -15.60 11.10
N ARG A 17 4.97 -15.09 12.01
CA ARG A 17 5.13 -13.76 12.60
C ARG A 17 6.47 -13.66 13.31
N LEU A 18 7.24 -12.59 13.07
CA LEU A 18 8.51 -12.38 13.75
C LEU A 18 8.28 -11.92 15.20
N LYS A 19 9.26 -12.15 16.06
CA LYS A 19 9.27 -11.61 17.43
C LYS A 19 9.42 -10.08 17.38
N GLY A 20 8.84 -9.37 18.35
CA GLY A 20 8.92 -7.92 18.43
C GLY A 20 7.85 -7.14 17.64
N ASN A 21 6.85 -7.85 17.10
CA ASN A 21 5.69 -7.22 16.47
C ASN A 21 4.75 -6.53 17.48
N PRO A 22 4.06 -5.46 17.05
CA PRO A 22 4.24 -4.74 15.78
C PRO A 22 5.55 -3.94 15.77
N ILE A 23 6.22 -3.87 14.62
CA ILE A 23 7.56 -3.26 14.49
C ILE A 23 7.50 -1.72 14.45
N VAL A 24 6.38 -1.14 14.01
CA VAL A 24 6.10 0.30 14.05
C VAL A 24 4.72 0.50 14.64
N THR A 25 4.61 1.42 15.62
CA THR A 25 3.35 1.83 16.22
C THR A 25 3.32 3.34 16.42
N PRO A 26 2.15 3.96 16.58
CA PRO A 26 2.04 5.38 16.90
C PRO A 26 2.86 5.84 18.12
N ASN A 27 3.13 4.93 19.05
CA ASN A 27 3.87 5.25 20.28
C ASN A 27 5.39 5.40 20.08
N LEU A 28 5.94 5.03 18.91
CA LEU A 28 7.37 5.17 18.63
C LEU A 28 7.79 6.64 18.59
N ASN A 29 6.95 7.50 18.04
CA ASN A 29 7.24 8.93 17.94
C ASN A 29 5.92 9.69 17.67
N PRO A 30 5.61 10.79 18.43
CA PRO A 30 4.40 11.57 18.20
C PRO A 30 4.26 12.14 16.79
N ARG A 31 5.39 12.38 16.10
CA ARG A 31 5.43 12.94 14.76
C ARG A 31 4.69 12.08 13.72
N ILE A 32 4.64 10.75 13.90
CA ILE A 32 3.97 9.86 12.95
C ILE A 32 2.45 9.78 13.14
N GLY A 33 1.87 10.43 14.16
CA GLY A 33 0.42 10.41 14.39
C GLY A 33 -0.13 9.02 14.68
N THR A 34 -1.43 8.83 14.49
CA THR A 34 -2.15 7.60 14.86
C THR A 34 -2.42 6.66 13.68
N ASN A 35 -2.44 7.17 12.45
CA ASN A 35 -2.63 6.38 11.23
C ASN A 35 -1.26 5.97 10.67
N VAL A 36 -0.98 4.68 10.60
CA VAL A 36 0.32 4.09 10.21
C VAL A 36 0.07 2.96 9.23
N GLN A 37 0.34 3.19 7.94
CA GLN A 37 0.01 2.26 6.87
C GLN A 37 0.98 2.32 5.68
N GLY A 38 0.81 1.41 4.70
CA GLY A 38 1.48 1.41 3.41
C GLY A 38 2.99 1.21 3.51
N PRO A 39 3.47 0.15 4.17
CA PRO A 39 4.90 -0.11 4.33
C PRO A 39 5.60 -0.39 3.00
N SER A 40 6.86 0.02 2.90
CA SER A 40 7.81 -0.43 1.88
C SER A 40 9.21 -0.49 2.50
N LEU A 41 9.83 -1.65 2.47
CA LEU A 41 11.09 -1.92 3.17
C LEU A 41 12.20 -2.17 2.16
N ILE A 42 13.33 -1.51 2.37
CA ILE A 42 14.57 -1.83 1.66
C ILE A 42 15.71 -2.13 2.64
N ARG A 43 16.66 -2.94 2.21
CA ARG A 43 17.99 -2.93 2.78
C ARG A 43 18.76 -1.76 2.16
N THR A 44 19.44 -0.95 2.98
CA THR A 44 20.30 0.11 2.49
C THR A 44 21.40 -0.47 1.62
N PRO A 45 21.58 0.01 0.38
CA PRO A 45 22.60 -0.51 -0.52
C PRO A 45 24.01 -0.12 -0.04
N GLU A 46 25.01 -0.91 -0.40
CA GLU A 46 26.39 -0.73 0.07
C GLU A 46 27.04 0.57 -0.45
N TRP A 47 26.56 1.10 -1.59
CA TRP A 47 27.01 2.37 -2.13
C TRP A 47 26.47 3.60 -1.39
N LEU A 48 25.51 3.42 -0.47
CA LEU A 48 24.91 4.54 0.27
C LEU A 48 25.90 5.04 1.35
N PRO A 49 26.30 6.31 1.32
CA PRO A 49 27.22 6.84 2.31
C PRO A 49 26.53 7.06 3.65
N ASN A 50 27.10 6.56 4.73
CA ASN A 50 26.66 6.81 6.11
C ASN A 50 25.15 6.60 6.34
N PRO A 51 24.59 5.41 6.02
CA PRO A 51 23.16 5.18 6.22
C PRO A 51 22.79 5.27 7.71
N LEU A 52 21.56 5.68 8.00
CA LEU A 52 21.01 5.75 9.38
C LEU A 52 20.91 4.38 10.04
N GLY A 53 20.81 3.32 9.25
CA GLY A 53 20.73 1.93 9.67
C GLY A 53 20.76 0.99 8.48
N LYS A 54 20.80 -0.31 8.74
CA LYS A 54 20.85 -1.36 7.72
C LYS A 54 19.55 -1.47 6.90
N TYR A 55 18.43 -1.07 7.49
CA TYR A 55 17.11 -1.14 6.88
C TYR A 55 16.42 0.21 6.94
N TYR A 56 15.74 0.57 5.84
CA TYR A 56 14.85 1.73 5.74
C TYR A 56 13.44 1.24 5.45
N LEU A 57 12.51 1.58 6.34
CA LEU A 57 11.09 1.30 6.21
C LEU A 57 10.34 2.60 5.95
N TYR A 58 9.88 2.76 4.72
CA TYR A 58 9.03 3.87 4.31
C TYR A 58 7.58 3.50 4.57
N PHE A 59 6.79 4.48 4.99
CA PHE A 59 5.37 4.32 5.28
C PHE A 59 4.66 5.67 5.30
N ALA A 60 3.35 5.70 5.50
CA ALA A 60 2.58 6.94 5.46
C ALA A 60 1.43 6.97 6.46
N ASP A 61 0.76 8.11 6.56
CA ASP A 61 -0.63 8.24 6.93
C ASP A 61 -1.46 8.18 5.66
N HIS A 62 -2.63 7.58 5.69
CA HIS A 62 -3.48 7.41 4.52
C HIS A 62 -3.86 8.75 3.86
N LYS A 63 -4.00 9.79 4.65
CA LYS A 63 -4.29 11.17 4.24
C LYS A 63 -3.25 12.15 4.77
N GLY A 64 -1.99 11.68 4.82
CA GLY A 64 -0.88 12.46 5.35
C GLY A 64 -0.26 13.41 4.33
N ASN A 65 0.57 14.30 4.81
CA ASN A 65 1.24 15.31 4.01
C ASN A 65 2.74 15.03 3.79
N TYR A 66 3.23 13.86 4.19
CA TYR A 66 4.62 13.47 3.96
C TYR A 66 4.81 11.95 4.01
N ILE A 67 5.84 11.45 3.33
CA ILE A 67 6.28 10.06 3.44
C ILE A 67 7.24 9.95 4.62
N ARG A 68 6.95 9.02 5.52
CA ARG A 68 7.67 8.75 6.76
C ARG A 68 8.79 7.76 6.52
N LEU A 69 9.80 7.79 7.40
CA LEU A 69 10.91 6.85 7.40
C LEU A 69 11.17 6.35 8.83
N ALA A 70 11.20 5.03 8.98
CA ALA A 70 11.83 4.38 10.11
C ALA A 70 13.11 3.65 9.65
N TYR A 71 14.08 3.51 10.55
CA TYR A 71 15.32 2.80 10.26
C TYR A 71 15.75 1.91 11.43
N ALA A 72 16.46 0.83 11.12
CA ALA A 72 16.96 -0.13 12.10
C ALA A 72 18.13 -0.93 11.54
N ASP A 73 18.87 -1.61 12.42
CA ASP A 73 19.93 -2.56 12.03
C ASP A 73 19.46 -4.02 11.97
N LYS A 74 18.24 -4.28 12.43
CA LYS A 74 17.59 -5.61 12.41
C LYS A 74 16.13 -5.47 11.99
N LEU A 75 15.61 -6.46 11.26
CA LEU A 75 14.20 -6.50 10.84
C LEU A 75 13.21 -6.45 12.02
N THR A 76 13.64 -6.99 13.16
CA THR A 76 12.85 -6.97 14.42
C THR A 76 13.04 -5.68 15.23
N GLY A 77 13.84 -4.74 14.75
CA GLY A 77 14.15 -3.49 15.44
C GLY A 77 15.28 -3.61 16.50
N PRO A 78 15.40 -2.64 17.42
CA PRO A 78 14.46 -1.53 17.58
C PRO A 78 14.47 -0.56 16.41
N TRP A 79 13.27 -0.16 15.97
CA TRP A 79 13.09 0.83 14.93
C TRP A 79 13.12 2.25 15.51
N LYS A 80 13.72 3.17 14.78
CA LYS A 80 13.79 4.60 15.11
C LYS A 80 13.13 5.39 13.99
N ILE A 81 12.42 6.46 14.33
CA ILE A 81 11.79 7.35 13.35
C ILE A 81 12.77 8.45 12.95
N TYR A 82 12.90 8.66 11.64
CA TYR A 82 13.53 9.86 11.08
C TYR A 82 12.45 10.94 10.98
N GLU A 83 12.42 11.83 11.95
CA GLU A 83 11.33 12.80 12.16
C GLU A 83 11.02 13.71 10.96
N PRO A 84 12.02 14.19 10.16
CA PRO A 84 11.72 15.02 9.01
C PRO A 84 10.89 14.31 7.93
N GLY A 85 10.95 12.96 7.86
CA GLY A 85 10.42 12.20 6.74
C GLY A 85 11.28 12.34 5.49
N THR A 86 10.81 11.84 4.35
CA THR A 86 11.62 11.73 3.13
C THR A 86 11.10 12.54 1.94
N LEU A 87 9.81 12.79 1.89
CA LEU A 87 9.16 13.57 0.84
C LEU A 87 7.97 14.31 1.45
N GLN A 88 7.88 15.61 1.24
CA GLN A 88 6.76 16.43 1.69
C GLN A 88 5.74 16.62 0.57
N LEU A 89 4.48 16.87 0.90
CA LEU A 89 3.39 17.11 -0.05
C LEU A 89 3.73 18.26 -1.01
N GLU A 90 4.30 19.35 -0.49
CA GLU A 90 4.68 20.55 -1.25
C GLU A 90 5.76 20.26 -2.31
N GLN A 91 6.53 19.19 -2.13
CA GLN A 91 7.58 18.74 -3.04
C GLN A 91 7.10 17.67 -4.03
N SER A 92 5.86 17.20 -3.87
CA SER A 92 5.34 16.01 -4.55
C SER A 92 4.74 16.26 -5.94
N HIS A 93 4.51 17.51 -6.30
CA HIS A 93 3.74 17.96 -7.46
C HIS A 93 2.24 17.59 -7.44
N PHE A 94 1.71 17.08 -6.35
CA PHE A 94 0.28 16.95 -6.12
C PHE A 94 -0.30 18.26 -5.58
N ILE A 95 -1.63 18.37 -5.59
CA ILE A 95 -2.29 19.55 -5.04
C ILE A 95 -1.99 19.70 -3.54
N THR A 96 -1.83 20.94 -3.10
CA THR A 96 -1.57 21.29 -1.69
C THR A 96 -2.77 21.95 -1.01
N GLU A 97 -3.76 22.40 -1.81
CA GLU A 97 -5.02 22.94 -1.36
C GLU A 97 -6.16 21.95 -1.67
N PRO A 98 -7.26 21.97 -0.91
CA PRO A 98 -8.39 21.09 -1.16
C PRO A 98 -8.91 21.19 -2.60
N ALA A 99 -9.15 20.04 -3.22
CA ALA A 99 -9.67 19.96 -4.57
C ALA A 99 -11.04 20.64 -4.68
N GLN A 100 -11.28 21.31 -5.81
CA GLN A 100 -12.54 21.96 -6.08
C GLN A 100 -13.65 20.93 -6.31
N ILE A 101 -14.76 21.05 -5.59
CA ILE A 101 -15.91 20.17 -5.77
C ILE A 101 -16.65 20.63 -7.04
N PRO A 102 -16.86 19.76 -8.05
CA PRO A 102 -17.57 20.12 -9.27
C PRO A 102 -19.00 20.65 -8.99
N ASP A 103 -19.43 21.66 -9.74
CA ASP A 103 -20.73 22.34 -9.54
C ASP A 103 -21.93 21.38 -9.51
N GLN A 104 -21.90 20.34 -10.34
CA GLN A 104 -22.96 19.32 -10.37
C GLN A 104 -23.03 18.56 -9.03
N ILE A 105 -21.90 18.20 -8.46
CA ILE A 105 -21.82 17.54 -7.16
C ILE A 105 -22.24 18.50 -6.04
N GLN A 106 -21.81 19.76 -6.09
CA GLN A 106 -22.26 20.77 -5.13
C GLN A 106 -23.78 20.95 -5.13
N LYS A 107 -24.40 20.94 -6.31
CA LYS A 107 -25.88 21.01 -6.44
C LYS A 107 -26.55 19.77 -5.84
N GLN A 108 -26.02 18.58 -6.07
CA GLN A 108 -26.54 17.34 -5.48
C GLN A 108 -26.46 17.35 -3.94
N ILE A 109 -25.32 17.76 -3.38
CA ILE A 109 -25.12 17.86 -1.93
C ILE A 109 -26.14 18.81 -1.26
N ARG A 110 -26.56 19.86 -1.95
CA ARG A 110 -27.57 20.80 -1.42
C ARG A 110 -29.00 20.25 -1.43
N LEU A 111 -29.26 19.21 -2.23
CA LEU A 111 -30.60 18.65 -2.45
C LEU A 111 -30.85 17.36 -1.66
N VAL A 112 -29.77 16.70 -1.19
CA VAL A 112 -29.83 15.44 -0.46
C VAL A 112 -28.91 15.50 0.76
N ASN A 113 -29.10 14.61 1.72
CA ASN A 113 -28.15 14.48 2.82
C ASN A 113 -26.75 14.23 2.23
N PRO A 114 -25.69 14.96 2.67
CA PRO A 114 -24.33 14.77 2.16
C PRO A 114 -23.85 13.32 2.20
N ASN A 115 -24.36 12.51 3.13
CA ASN A 115 -24.04 11.10 3.27
C ASN A 115 -24.69 10.19 2.22
N ASP A 116 -25.69 10.71 1.47
CA ASP A 116 -26.41 9.95 0.44
C ASP A 116 -25.93 10.31 -0.98
N VAL A 117 -24.96 11.22 -1.12
CA VAL A 117 -24.38 11.57 -2.42
C VAL A 117 -23.50 10.42 -2.91
N ASP A 118 -23.92 9.76 -3.98
CA ASP A 118 -23.06 8.80 -4.68
C ASP A 118 -21.90 9.52 -5.36
N ILE A 119 -20.77 9.61 -4.65
CA ILE A 119 -19.52 10.12 -5.20
C ILE A 119 -18.71 9.03 -5.90
N GLY A 120 -19.34 7.88 -6.23
CA GLY A 120 -18.76 6.81 -7.06
C GLY A 120 -17.82 5.88 -6.35
N GLY A 121 -18.36 4.89 -5.64
CA GLY A 121 -17.61 3.73 -5.14
C GLY A 121 -16.76 3.97 -3.90
N TRP A 122 -16.95 5.06 -3.20
CA TRP A 122 -16.44 5.32 -1.85
C TRP A 122 -17.53 4.90 -0.85
N ALA A 123 -17.18 4.45 0.29
CA ALA A 123 -17.95 3.75 1.30
C ALA A 123 -19.49 3.90 1.28
N PRO A 124 -20.24 2.82 1.50
CA PRO A 124 -21.67 2.89 1.70
C PRO A 124 -21.98 3.48 3.08
N GLY A 125 -22.33 4.75 3.14
CA GLY A 125 -22.79 5.42 4.36
C GLY A 125 -21.70 5.66 5.43
N PRO A 126 -22.04 6.30 6.55
CA PRO A 126 -21.08 6.61 7.61
C PRO A 126 -20.63 5.34 8.33
N VAL A 127 -19.38 4.95 8.13
CA VAL A 127 -18.70 3.91 8.89
C VAL A 127 -17.83 4.59 9.95
N LYS A 128 -18.01 4.22 11.22
CA LYS A 128 -17.22 4.79 12.31
C LYS A 128 -15.73 4.69 12.03
N GLY A 129 -15.04 5.83 12.03
CA GLY A 129 -13.58 5.93 11.82
C GLY A 129 -13.16 6.04 10.37
N VAL A 130 -14.07 5.97 9.41
CA VAL A 130 -13.82 6.31 8.01
C VAL A 130 -14.05 7.80 7.83
N PRO A 131 -13.20 8.53 7.06
CA PRO A 131 -13.42 9.93 6.74
C PRO A 131 -14.76 10.15 6.04
N GLU A 132 -15.32 11.35 6.21
CA GLU A 132 -16.47 11.74 5.38
C GLU A 132 -16.11 11.71 3.91
N PRO A 133 -16.99 11.22 3.02
CA PRO A 133 -16.67 11.01 1.61
C PRO A 133 -16.14 12.27 0.90
N LEU A 134 -16.67 13.44 1.23
CA LEU A 134 -16.20 14.71 0.64
C LEU A 134 -14.81 15.09 1.13
N ASP A 135 -14.51 14.91 2.42
CA ASP A 135 -13.17 15.14 2.98
C ASP A 135 -12.17 14.21 2.30
N SER A 136 -12.53 12.95 2.12
CA SER A 136 -11.67 11.98 1.43
C SER A 136 -11.45 12.33 -0.04
N ALA A 137 -12.46 12.90 -0.71
CA ALA A 137 -12.41 13.27 -2.11
C ALA A 137 -11.65 14.58 -2.39
N THR A 138 -11.49 15.43 -1.39
CA THR A 138 -10.91 16.78 -1.55
C THR A 138 -9.58 16.99 -0.82
N LYS A 139 -9.27 16.19 0.23
CA LYS A 139 -8.13 16.41 1.10
C LYS A 139 -6.79 16.13 0.37
N PRO A 140 -5.90 17.13 0.24
CA PRO A 140 -4.55 16.93 -0.28
C PRO A 140 -3.78 15.92 0.58
N HIS A 141 -3.08 14.99 -0.07
CA HIS A 141 -2.27 14.00 0.64
C HIS A 141 -1.29 13.30 -0.30
N ILE A 142 -0.27 12.68 0.29
CA ILE A 142 0.60 11.68 -0.35
C ILE A 142 0.73 10.46 0.54
N ALA A 143 0.75 9.26 -0.06
CA ALA A 143 0.75 8.01 0.70
C ALA A 143 1.31 6.81 -0.09
N SER A 144 1.40 5.67 0.60
CA SER A 144 1.63 4.31 0.08
C SER A 144 2.86 4.18 -0.80
N PRO A 145 4.05 4.46 -0.25
CA PRO A 145 5.30 4.33 -0.99
C PRO A 145 5.54 2.88 -1.46
N ASP A 146 6.19 2.75 -2.62
CA ASP A 146 6.76 1.51 -3.16
C ASP A 146 8.20 1.82 -3.57
N VAL A 147 9.17 1.33 -2.80
CA VAL A 147 10.56 1.79 -2.89
C VAL A 147 11.47 0.70 -3.41
N HIS A 148 12.28 1.04 -4.41
CA HIS A 148 13.16 0.11 -5.12
C HIS A 148 14.58 0.67 -5.22
N VAL A 149 15.56 -0.18 -4.96
CA VAL A 149 16.98 0.13 -5.17
C VAL A 149 17.38 -0.22 -6.61
N ARG A 150 18.00 0.71 -7.29
CA ARG A 150 18.59 0.52 -8.63
C ARG A 150 20.11 0.50 -8.51
N GLU A 151 20.66 -0.69 -8.34
CA GLU A 151 22.11 -0.90 -8.18
C GLU A 151 22.92 -0.39 -9.38
N ASP A 152 22.38 -0.59 -10.60
CA ASP A 152 23.01 -0.16 -11.87
C ASP A 152 23.18 1.35 -12.01
N ARG A 153 22.41 2.15 -11.24
CA ARG A 153 22.42 3.62 -11.31
C ARG A 153 22.76 4.29 -9.98
N HIS A 154 23.01 3.52 -8.94
CA HIS A 154 23.16 4.02 -7.58
C HIS A 154 22.03 5.03 -7.26
N GLU A 155 20.80 4.57 -7.36
CA GLU A 155 19.61 5.38 -7.21
C GLU A 155 18.50 4.61 -6.51
N ILE A 156 17.72 5.28 -5.72
CA ILE A 156 16.53 4.73 -5.06
C ILE A 156 15.30 5.40 -5.67
N LEU A 157 14.37 4.58 -6.15
CA LEU A 157 13.07 5.02 -6.68
C LEU A 157 12.00 4.86 -5.59
N MET A 158 11.11 5.83 -5.49
CA MET A 158 9.90 5.77 -4.66
C MET A 158 8.70 6.09 -5.53
N TYR A 159 7.83 5.11 -5.79
CA TYR A 159 6.51 5.36 -6.33
C TYR A 159 5.59 5.68 -5.17
N PHE A 160 4.77 6.71 -5.32
CA PHE A 160 3.85 7.15 -4.28
C PHE A 160 2.61 7.76 -4.94
N HIS A 161 1.47 7.71 -4.26
CA HIS A 161 0.28 8.35 -4.80
C HIS A 161 -0.09 9.59 -3.99
N GLY A 162 -0.91 10.43 -4.61
CA GLY A 162 -1.50 11.60 -3.99
C GLY A 162 -2.78 12.03 -4.71
N LEU A 163 -3.45 13.01 -4.15
CA LEU A 163 -4.63 13.61 -4.76
C LEU A 163 -4.20 14.59 -5.86
N GLU A 164 -4.62 14.33 -7.10
CA GLU A 164 -4.36 15.18 -8.26
C GLU A 164 -5.49 16.19 -8.51
N ASP A 165 -6.73 15.75 -8.27
CA ASP A 165 -7.95 16.53 -8.44
C ASP A 165 -9.07 15.88 -7.63
N PHE A 166 -10.26 16.48 -7.61
CA PHE A 166 -11.44 15.95 -6.92
C PHE A 166 -11.62 14.45 -7.20
N ARG A 167 -11.41 13.60 -6.16
CA ARG A 167 -11.47 12.14 -6.22
C ARG A 167 -10.39 11.46 -7.06
N PHE A 168 -9.57 12.19 -7.78
CA PHE A 168 -8.54 11.61 -8.64
C PHE A 168 -7.21 11.46 -7.91
N GLN A 169 -6.98 10.27 -7.40
CA GLN A 169 -5.67 9.87 -6.89
C GLN A 169 -4.84 9.25 -8.02
N ARG A 170 -3.58 9.67 -8.12
CA ARG A 170 -2.64 9.21 -9.14
C ARG A 170 -1.29 8.91 -8.52
N THR A 171 -0.48 8.15 -9.25
CA THR A 171 0.89 7.82 -8.86
C THR A 171 1.90 8.68 -9.60
N ARG A 172 2.91 9.14 -8.87
CA ARG A 172 4.16 9.71 -9.38
C ARG A 172 5.35 8.88 -8.90
N VAL A 173 6.54 9.17 -9.41
CA VAL A 173 7.80 8.62 -8.93
C VAL A 173 8.71 9.74 -8.46
N ALA A 174 9.43 9.48 -7.38
CA ALA A 174 10.53 10.32 -6.89
C ALA A 174 11.83 9.51 -6.90
N THR A 175 12.96 10.20 -7.02
CA THR A 175 14.29 9.58 -7.04
C THR A 175 15.17 10.14 -5.93
N SER A 176 16.09 9.32 -5.41
CA SER A 176 17.02 9.72 -4.35
C SER A 176 18.38 9.06 -4.53
N LYS A 177 19.44 9.74 -4.07
CA LYS A 177 20.80 9.22 -3.98
C LYS A 177 21.21 8.80 -2.57
N ASP A 178 20.40 9.11 -1.57
CA ASP A 178 20.68 8.82 -0.16
C ASP A 178 19.54 8.09 0.56
N GLY A 179 18.39 7.87 -0.11
CA GLY A 179 17.22 7.22 0.46
C GLY A 179 16.45 8.07 1.47
N ILE A 180 16.84 9.33 1.64
CA ILE A 180 16.24 10.29 2.58
C ILE A 180 15.64 11.48 1.83
N HIS A 181 16.40 12.09 0.95
CA HIS A 181 15.98 13.25 0.18
C HIS A 181 15.52 12.80 -1.20
N PHE A 182 14.22 12.87 -1.45
CA PHE A 182 13.61 12.47 -2.70
C PHE A 182 13.17 13.67 -3.54
N GLU A 183 13.45 13.60 -4.84
CA GLU A 183 12.99 14.57 -5.84
C GLU A 183 11.86 13.95 -6.65
N ALA A 184 10.63 14.48 -6.51
CA ALA A 184 9.48 14.00 -7.24
C ALA A 184 9.52 14.44 -8.71
N ARG A 185 9.07 13.56 -9.60
CA ARG A 185 8.95 13.82 -11.03
C ARG A 185 7.49 14.18 -11.38
N LYS A 186 7.32 15.18 -12.27
CA LYS A 186 6.00 15.69 -12.66
C LYS A 186 5.07 14.71 -13.37
N PRO A 187 5.54 13.78 -14.25
CA PRO A 187 4.62 12.91 -14.97
C PRO A 187 3.77 12.07 -14.04
N LEU A 188 2.47 11.98 -14.36
CA LEU A 188 1.55 11.00 -13.79
C LEU A 188 1.81 9.64 -14.44
N LEU A 189 1.84 8.57 -13.65
CA LEU A 189 2.18 7.24 -14.13
C LEU A 189 0.95 6.33 -14.28
N ALA A 190 0.14 6.24 -13.24
CA ALA A 190 -0.94 5.26 -13.13
C ALA A 190 -1.97 5.66 -12.08
N ASN A 191 -2.93 4.79 -11.84
CA ASN A 191 -3.83 4.89 -10.69
C ASN A 191 -3.03 4.83 -9.38
N SER A 192 -3.71 5.11 -8.26
CA SER A 192 -3.12 5.05 -6.92
C SER A 192 -2.66 3.64 -6.54
N TYR A 193 -1.73 3.58 -5.58
CA TYR A 193 -1.20 2.34 -5.02
C TYR A 193 -0.47 1.47 -6.05
N LEU A 194 0.45 2.07 -6.81
CA LEU A 194 1.26 1.38 -7.79
C LEU A 194 2.31 0.50 -7.11
N ARG A 195 2.43 -0.73 -7.57
CA ARG A 195 3.49 -1.68 -7.20
C ARG A 195 4.18 -2.14 -8.47
N VAL A 196 5.50 -1.98 -8.55
CA VAL A 196 6.25 -2.25 -9.78
C VAL A 196 7.10 -3.51 -9.69
N PHE A 197 7.34 -4.11 -10.84
CA PHE A 197 8.28 -5.23 -11.02
C PHE A 197 8.89 -5.22 -12.41
N GLN A 198 9.99 -5.93 -12.58
CA GLN A 198 10.60 -6.13 -13.88
C GLN A 198 10.39 -7.56 -14.37
N HIS A 199 10.05 -7.69 -15.66
CA HIS A 199 9.95 -8.95 -16.36
C HIS A 199 10.39 -8.74 -17.81
N ASP A 200 11.26 -9.62 -18.35
CA ASP A 200 11.77 -9.58 -19.73
C ASP A 200 12.29 -8.19 -20.17
N LYS A 201 13.07 -7.56 -19.30
CA LYS A 201 13.65 -6.22 -19.50
C LYS A 201 12.62 -5.08 -19.64
N GLN A 202 11.38 -5.35 -19.32
CA GLN A 202 10.29 -4.37 -19.27
C GLN A 202 9.93 -4.06 -17.82
N TRP A 203 9.44 -2.88 -17.58
CA TRP A 203 8.81 -2.50 -16.32
C TRP A 203 7.31 -2.75 -16.42
N TYR A 204 6.81 -3.49 -15.47
CA TYR A 204 5.38 -3.72 -15.26
C TYR A 204 4.97 -3.21 -13.89
N ALA A 205 3.69 -2.97 -13.74
CA ALA A 205 3.12 -2.58 -12.46
C ALA A 205 1.67 -3.02 -12.35
N ILE A 206 1.18 -3.10 -11.11
CA ILE A 206 -0.24 -3.21 -10.80
C ILE A 206 -0.63 -2.03 -9.91
N ALA A 207 -1.77 -1.41 -10.20
CA ALA A 207 -2.35 -0.35 -9.39
C ALA A 207 -3.80 -0.66 -9.03
N MET A 208 -4.32 -0.02 -8.00
CA MET A 208 -5.71 -0.19 -7.57
C MET A 208 -6.68 0.29 -8.67
N PRO A 209 -7.77 -0.45 -8.97
CA PRO A 209 -8.18 -1.75 -8.42
C PRO A 209 -7.74 -2.97 -9.27
N GLY A 210 -6.46 -3.29 -9.27
CA GLY A 210 -5.93 -4.48 -9.98
C GLY A 210 -5.67 -4.28 -11.46
N ILE A 211 -5.37 -3.06 -11.89
CA ILE A 211 -5.05 -2.73 -13.27
C ILE A 211 -3.55 -2.89 -13.49
N PHE A 212 -3.16 -3.72 -14.47
CA PHE A 212 -1.77 -3.82 -14.88
C PHE A 212 -1.38 -2.68 -15.81
N TYR A 213 -0.11 -2.29 -15.71
CA TYR A 213 0.54 -1.27 -16.52
C TYR A 213 1.89 -1.78 -17.02
N ARG A 214 2.38 -1.19 -18.10
CA ARG A 214 3.70 -1.46 -18.68
C ARG A 214 4.40 -0.17 -19.03
N SER A 215 5.72 -0.10 -18.79
CA SER A 215 6.60 1.01 -19.17
C SER A 215 7.96 0.49 -19.63
N ARG A 216 8.64 1.28 -20.45
CA ARG A 216 10.00 0.94 -20.92
C ARG A 216 11.08 1.26 -19.89
N ASP A 217 10.91 2.33 -19.14
CA ASP A 217 11.94 2.89 -18.24
C ASP A 217 11.55 2.85 -16.73
N GLY A 218 10.27 2.55 -16.43
CA GLY A 218 9.73 2.60 -15.08
C GLY A 218 9.55 4.02 -14.53
N LEU A 219 9.84 5.05 -15.30
CA LEU A 219 9.82 6.45 -14.86
C LEU A 219 8.76 7.29 -15.58
N SER A 220 8.25 6.78 -16.70
CA SER A 220 7.28 7.48 -17.55
C SER A 220 6.53 6.51 -18.45
N GLY A 221 5.52 7.02 -19.19
CA GLY A 221 4.87 6.30 -20.27
C GLY A 221 4.25 4.95 -19.87
N PHE A 222 3.66 4.86 -18.69
CA PHE A 222 2.93 3.66 -18.27
C PHE A 222 1.61 3.54 -19.05
N GLU A 223 1.48 2.47 -19.81
CA GLU A 223 0.29 2.10 -20.57
C GLU A 223 -0.52 1.07 -19.79
N SER A 224 -1.84 1.28 -19.65
CA SER A 224 -2.72 0.33 -18.95
C SER A 224 -3.08 -0.86 -19.82
N SER A 225 -3.15 -2.06 -19.22
CA SER A 225 -3.69 -3.26 -19.86
C SER A 225 -5.22 -3.17 -20.00
N ASN A 226 -5.75 -3.77 -21.06
CA ASN A 226 -7.17 -4.02 -21.21
C ASN A 226 -7.63 -5.33 -20.52
N VAL A 227 -6.68 -6.19 -20.15
CA VAL A 227 -6.97 -7.43 -19.42
C VAL A 227 -7.23 -7.12 -17.95
N ARG A 228 -8.29 -7.68 -17.40
CA ARG A 228 -8.69 -7.53 -16.00
C ARG A 228 -8.60 -8.88 -15.30
N LEU A 229 -7.55 -9.05 -14.48
CA LEU A 229 -7.31 -10.29 -13.72
C LEU A 229 -7.84 -10.22 -12.29
N PHE A 230 -8.20 -9.05 -11.83
CA PHE A 230 -8.68 -8.81 -10.46
C PHE A 230 -10.03 -8.13 -10.45
N PRO A 231 -10.86 -8.39 -9.42
CA PRO A 231 -12.15 -7.70 -9.27
C PRO A 231 -11.95 -6.22 -8.90
N ASN A 232 -12.95 -5.40 -9.20
CA ASN A 232 -12.94 -3.98 -8.81
C ASN A 232 -12.88 -3.75 -7.28
N THR A 233 -13.14 -4.79 -6.50
CA THR A 233 -13.01 -4.77 -5.03
C THR A 233 -11.57 -4.93 -4.55
N MET A 234 -10.61 -5.22 -5.43
CA MET A 234 -9.20 -5.27 -5.06
C MET A 234 -8.74 -3.93 -4.49
N ARG A 235 -8.01 -3.99 -3.38
CA ARG A 235 -7.38 -2.83 -2.75
C ARG A 235 -5.87 -2.88 -2.95
N HIS A 236 -5.15 -2.79 -1.87
CA HIS A 236 -3.70 -2.71 -1.78
C HIS A 236 -3.04 -4.03 -2.19
N SER A 237 -1.89 -3.94 -2.81
CA SER A 237 -1.17 -5.13 -3.25
C SER A 237 0.32 -5.08 -2.93
N ALA A 238 0.95 -6.25 -2.93
CA ALA A 238 2.39 -6.45 -2.91
C ALA A 238 2.76 -7.57 -3.87
N LEU A 239 3.98 -7.53 -4.40
CA LEU A 239 4.40 -8.41 -5.47
C LEU A 239 5.63 -9.23 -5.07
N LEU A 240 5.60 -10.50 -5.40
CA LEU A 240 6.75 -11.40 -5.36
C LEU A 240 6.84 -12.16 -6.69
N LYS A 241 7.90 -11.93 -7.45
CA LYS A 241 8.12 -12.60 -8.74
C LYS A 241 9.08 -13.77 -8.62
N ARG A 242 8.72 -14.93 -9.18
CA ARG A 242 9.60 -16.10 -9.33
C ARG A 242 9.43 -16.69 -10.73
N GLY A 243 10.45 -16.58 -11.58
CA GLY A 243 10.34 -16.99 -12.97
C GLY A 243 9.17 -16.26 -13.66
N ASP A 244 8.28 -17.03 -14.25
CA ASP A 244 7.08 -16.55 -14.95
C ASP A 244 5.83 -16.54 -14.06
N THR A 245 6.01 -16.67 -12.75
CA THR A 245 4.90 -16.56 -11.78
C THR A 245 5.05 -15.28 -10.97
N LEU A 246 4.01 -14.46 -10.98
CA LEU A 246 3.85 -13.30 -10.10
C LEU A 246 2.86 -13.65 -8.99
N TYR A 247 3.35 -13.68 -7.77
CA TYR A 247 2.56 -13.84 -6.56
C TYR A 247 2.08 -12.46 -6.12
N VAL A 248 0.78 -12.21 -6.20
CA VAL A 248 0.15 -10.95 -5.82
C VAL A 248 -0.53 -11.13 -4.48
N PHE A 249 0.01 -10.49 -3.44
CA PHE A 249 -0.64 -10.40 -2.13
C PHE A 249 -1.52 -9.16 -2.12
N TRP A 250 -2.77 -9.27 -1.68
CA TRP A 250 -3.72 -8.17 -1.76
C TRP A 250 -4.82 -8.27 -0.72
N SER A 251 -5.59 -7.20 -0.54
CA SER A 251 -6.79 -7.19 0.30
C SER A 251 -8.01 -6.74 -0.50
N ARG A 252 -9.21 -6.99 0.04
CA ARG A 252 -10.45 -6.82 -0.70
C ARG A 252 -11.48 -6.02 0.09
N VAL A 253 -12.12 -5.05 -0.60
CA VAL A 253 -13.27 -4.30 -0.08
C VAL A 253 -14.43 -5.26 0.22
N GLY A 254 -15.06 -5.07 1.38
CA GLY A 254 -16.20 -5.86 1.84
C GLY A 254 -15.82 -7.05 2.72
N ASP A 255 -14.57 -7.49 2.72
CA ASP A 255 -14.14 -8.59 3.61
C ASP A 255 -14.31 -8.20 5.09
N THR A 256 -14.74 -9.15 5.91
CA THR A 256 -14.98 -8.99 7.35
C THR A 256 -14.44 -10.21 8.11
N PRO A 257 -13.26 -10.14 8.70
CA PRO A 257 -12.29 -9.03 8.68
C PRO A 257 -11.60 -8.86 7.33
N GLU A 258 -11.11 -7.63 7.03
CA GLU A 258 -10.14 -7.45 5.95
C GLU A 258 -8.86 -8.24 6.26
N HIS A 259 -8.36 -8.97 5.28
CA HIS A 259 -7.24 -9.90 5.46
C HIS A 259 -6.40 -10.00 4.17
N ILE A 260 -5.26 -10.67 4.24
CA ILE A 260 -4.35 -10.78 3.09
C ILE A 260 -4.66 -12.04 2.30
N LEU A 261 -4.94 -11.83 1.03
CA LEU A 261 -5.15 -12.83 -0.01
C LEU A 261 -3.90 -13.00 -0.86
N LEU A 262 -3.76 -14.13 -1.52
CA LEU A 262 -2.75 -14.43 -2.53
C LEU A 262 -3.44 -14.89 -3.81
N THR A 263 -3.02 -14.31 -4.93
CA THR A 263 -3.35 -14.76 -6.29
C THR A 263 -2.06 -15.01 -7.05
N LYS A 264 -1.94 -16.15 -7.72
CA LYS A 264 -0.80 -16.47 -8.60
C LYS A 264 -1.18 -16.02 -10.01
N VAL A 265 -0.35 -15.19 -10.62
CA VAL A 265 -0.52 -14.74 -12.01
C VAL A 265 0.56 -15.38 -12.85
N ASP A 266 0.16 -16.13 -13.89
CA ASP A 266 1.06 -16.56 -14.93
C ASP A 266 1.38 -15.37 -15.84
N ILE A 267 2.64 -14.95 -15.82
CA ILE A 267 3.16 -13.82 -16.60
C ILE A 267 4.03 -14.26 -17.76
N SER A 268 3.93 -15.52 -18.16
CA SER A 268 4.59 -16.02 -19.36
C SER A 268 3.98 -15.42 -20.63
N GLY A 269 4.79 -15.21 -21.64
CA GLY A 269 4.35 -14.68 -22.93
C GLY A 269 3.90 -13.22 -22.92
N ASP A 270 3.04 -12.86 -23.86
CA ASP A 270 2.54 -11.48 -23.96
C ASP A 270 1.58 -11.14 -22.82
N TRP A 271 1.68 -9.94 -22.28
CA TRP A 271 0.88 -9.50 -21.13
C TRP A 271 -0.64 -9.46 -21.36
N SER A 272 -1.07 -9.52 -22.62
CA SER A 272 -2.50 -9.66 -23.00
C SER A 272 -3.04 -11.07 -22.78
N THR A 273 -2.15 -12.05 -22.57
CA THR A 273 -2.50 -13.46 -22.37
C THR A 273 -2.33 -13.91 -20.91
N TRP A 274 -1.86 -13.05 -20.03
CA TRP A 274 -1.67 -13.38 -18.63
C TRP A 274 -2.97 -13.87 -17.98
N SER A 275 -2.85 -14.81 -17.06
CA SER A 275 -3.98 -15.41 -16.36
C SER A 275 -3.74 -15.48 -14.86
N ALA A 276 -4.79 -15.51 -14.08
CA ALA A 276 -4.73 -15.49 -12.63
C ALA A 276 -5.47 -16.69 -12.02
N SER A 277 -4.92 -17.24 -10.95
CA SER A 277 -5.62 -18.22 -10.10
C SER A 277 -6.73 -17.54 -9.30
N ASP A 278 -7.63 -18.37 -8.72
CA ASP A 278 -8.50 -17.91 -7.65
C ASP A 278 -7.70 -17.42 -6.45
N PRO A 279 -8.23 -16.47 -5.66
CA PRO A 279 -7.57 -15.97 -4.47
C PRO A 279 -7.61 -16.97 -3.32
N GLU A 280 -6.49 -17.09 -2.61
CA GLU A 280 -6.31 -17.92 -1.43
C GLU A 280 -6.08 -17.03 -0.20
N THR A 281 -6.65 -17.36 0.96
CA THR A 281 -6.39 -16.65 2.23
C THR A 281 -5.03 -17.03 2.78
N VAL A 282 -4.15 -16.05 2.97
CA VAL A 282 -2.79 -16.23 3.50
C VAL A 282 -2.68 -15.83 4.95
N LEU A 283 -3.22 -14.67 5.32
CA LEU A 283 -3.06 -14.11 6.65
C LEU A 283 -4.30 -13.31 7.06
N PHE A 284 -4.81 -13.57 8.25
CA PHE A 284 -5.89 -12.81 8.86
C PHE A 284 -5.52 -12.47 10.31
N PRO A 285 -6.20 -11.50 10.97
CA PRO A 285 -5.89 -11.11 12.34
C PRO A 285 -6.07 -12.29 13.31
N GLN A 286 -5.01 -12.67 14.01
CA GLN A 286 -5.00 -13.73 15.02
C GLN A 286 -4.45 -13.27 16.36
N GLU A 287 -3.56 -12.26 16.33
CA GLU A 287 -2.90 -11.73 17.51
C GLU A 287 -3.62 -10.47 18.02
N VAL A 288 -3.54 -10.21 19.32
CA VAL A 288 -4.16 -9.02 19.92
C VAL A 288 -3.63 -7.73 19.29
N TRP A 289 -2.34 -7.69 18.98
CA TRP A 289 -1.72 -6.54 18.35
C TRP A 289 -2.11 -6.37 16.87
N GLU A 290 -2.59 -7.43 16.20
CA GLU A 290 -3.19 -7.37 14.86
C GLU A 290 -4.64 -6.89 14.88
N GLY A 291 -5.24 -6.79 16.07
CA GLY A 291 -6.63 -6.40 16.26
C GLY A 291 -7.61 -7.56 16.33
N ALA A 292 -7.17 -8.80 16.59
CA ALA A 292 -8.03 -9.98 16.63
C ALA A 292 -9.20 -9.89 17.63
N ASN A 293 -9.05 -9.08 18.67
CA ASN A 293 -10.07 -8.85 19.70
C ASN A 293 -10.85 -7.54 19.51
N LEU A 294 -10.61 -6.82 18.43
CA LEU A 294 -11.27 -5.55 18.11
C LEU A 294 -12.56 -5.77 17.33
N PRO A 295 -13.43 -4.74 17.17
CA PRO A 295 -14.65 -4.86 16.41
C PRO A 295 -14.42 -5.34 14.98
N LEU A 296 -15.25 -6.30 14.55
CA LEU A 296 -15.36 -6.73 13.16
C LEU A 296 -16.18 -5.70 12.40
N VAL A 297 -15.57 -5.08 11.41
CA VAL A 297 -16.23 -4.14 10.49
C VAL A 297 -15.87 -4.50 9.05
N PRO A 298 -16.78 -4.32 8.10
CA PRO A 298 -16.48 -4.54 6.68
C PRO A 298 -15.35 -3.61 6.21
N SER A 299 -14.47 -4.15 5.36
CA SER A 299 -13.46 -3.33 4.69
C SER A 299 -14.10 -2.29 3.76
N VAL A 300 -13.59 -1.08 3.80
CA VAL A 300 -14.01 0.03 2.92
C VAL A 300 -12.81 0.54 2.11
N ARG A 301 -13.10 1.14 0.96
CA ARG A 301 -12.06 1.75 0.11
C ARG A 301 -11.71 3.15 0.60
N ASP A 302 -11.18 3.26 1.79
CA ASP A 302 -10.69 4.51 2.37
C ASP A 302 -9.85 4.22 3.62
N ALA A 303 -9.34 5.29 4.25
CA ALA A 303 -8.70 5.25 5.56
C ALA A 303 -9.64 4.69 6.63
N ILE A 304 -9.06 4.09 7.65
CA ILE A 304 -9.73 3.75 8.90
C ILE A 304 -8.97 4.36 10.07
N ASN A 305 -9.57 5.36 10.71
CA ASN A 305 -8.94 6.15 11.77
C ASN A 305 -9.24 5.63 13.19
N VAL A 306 -9.84 4.44 13.28
CA VAL A 306 -10.08 3.72 14.53
C VAL A 306 -9.47 2.34 14.45
N ARG A 307 -9.12 1.77 15.60
CA ARG A 307 -8.60 0.41 15.65
C ARG A 307 -9.73 -0.60 15.44
N VAL A 308 -9.53 -1.50 14.48
CA VAL A 308 -10.50 -2.53 14.08
C VAL A 308 -9.80 -3.85 13.79
N ASN A 309 -10.55 -4.93 13.72
CA ASN A 309 -10.05 -6.25 13.36
C ASN A 309 -9.83 -6.32 11.85
N GLN A 310 -8.66 -5.80 11.36
CA GLN A 310 -8.33 -5.80 9.95
C GLN A 310 -6.80 -5.82 9.75
N LEU A 311 -6.33 -6.53 8.70
CA LEU A 311 -4.98 -6.45 8.13
C LEU A 311 -5.07 -5.84 6.73
N ARG A 312 -4.17 -4.87 6.44
CA ARG A 312 -4.18 -4.09 5.20
C ARG A 312 -2.77 -3.92 4.63
N ASP A 313 -2.66 -3.30 3.48
CA ASP A 313 -1.42 -2.74 2.91
C ASP A 313 -0.24 -3.71 2.93
N PRO A 314 -0.35 -4.88 2.27
CA PRO A 314 0.77 -5.80 2.20
C PRO A 314 1.96 -5.17 1.48
N ALA A 315 3.17 -5.54 1.91
CA ALA A 315 4.42 -5.27 1.21
C ALA A 315 5.35 -6.48 1.31
N ILE A 316 6.12 -6.75 0.27
CA ILE A 316 7.10 -7.84 0.26
C ILE A 316 8.51 -7.27 0.33
N PHE A 317 9.32 -7.86 1.20
CA PHE A 317 10.75 -7.64 1.27
C PHE A 317 11.49 -8.97 1.13
N GLN A 318 12.57 -8.97 0.34
CA GLN A 318 13.39 -10.15 0.10
C GLN A 318 14.83 -9.93 0.55
N GLU A 319 15.37 -10.84 1.33
CA GLU A 319 16.78 -10.85 1.70
C GLU A 319 17.26 -12.28 1.93
N ASN A 320 18.46 -12.64 1.42
CA ASN A 320 19.11 -13.94 1.65
C ASN A 320 18.19 -15.14 1.36
N SER A 321 17.48 -15.11 0.22
CA SER A 321 16.52 -16.14 -0.18
C SER A 321 15.31 -16.31 0.78
N GLN A 322 15.14 -15.38 1.71
CA GLN A 322 13.97 -15.31 2.58
C GLN A 322 13.02 -14.23 2.07
N ASN A 323 11.71 -14.48 2.22
CA ASN A 323 10.70 -13.47 1.94
C ASN A 323 10.02 -13.05 3.23
N TYR A 324 9.74 -11.76 3.33
CA TYR A 324 9.04 -11.16 4.45
C TYR A 324 7.82 -10.42 3.93
N LEU A 325 6.70 -10.63 4.60
CA LEU A 325 5.45 -9.92 4.38
C LEU A 325 5.30 -8.88 5.50
N LEU A 326 5.26 -7.61 5.11
CA LEU A 326 4.87 -6.51 6.00
C LEU A 326 3.41 -6.20 5.73
N TYR A 327 2.69 -5.71 6.74
CA TYR A 327 1.27 -5.39 6.63
C TYR A 327 0.84 -4.41 7.71
N SER A 328 -0.17 -3.60 7.41
CA SER A 328 -0.82 -2.74 8.40
C SER A 328 -1.70 -3.58 9.32
N VAL A 329 -1.72 -3.23 10.63
CA VAL A 329 -2.40 -4.01 11.67
C VAL A 329 -3.43 -3.17 12.43
N ALA A 330 -4.43 -3.85 12.99
CA ALA A 330 -5.53 -3.24 13.72
C ALA A 330 -6.21 -2.11 12.92
N GLY A 331 -6.44 -2.34 11.63
CA GLY A 331 -6.76 -1.34 10.63
C GLY A 331 -5.49 -0.66 10.12
N GLU A 332 -5.27 0.60 10.47
CA GLU A 332 -4.08 1.38 10.09
C GLU A 332 -3.37 1.93 11.33
N ALA A 333 -3.23 1.09 12.38
CA ALA A 333 -2.69 1.49 13.68
C ALA A 333 -1.28 0.95 13.96
N GLY A 334 -0.56 0.49 12.94
CA GLY A 334 0.81 -0.01 13.07
C GLY A 334 1.23 -0.91 11.91
N ILE A 335 2.47 -1.35 11.92
CA ILE A 335 3.04 -2.26 10.90
C ILE A 335 3.55 -3.52 11.59
N GLY A 336 3.08 -4.66 11.10
CA GLY A 336 3.58 -6.00 11.43
C GLY A 336 4.52 -6.54 10.35
N ILE A 337 5.33 -7.55 10.73
CA ILE A 337 6.21 -8.27 9.82
C ILE A 337 6.18 -9.78 10.10
N ALA A 338 6.10 -10.57 9.06
CA ALA A 338 6.17 -12.02 9.13
C ALA A 338 7.10 -12.58 8.06
N GLN A 339 7.77 -13.68 8.34
CA GLN A 339 8.43 -14.47 7.32
C GLN A 339 7.38 -15.27 6.55
N ILE A 340 7.48 -15.30 5.22
CA ILE A 340 6.58 -16.06 4.37
C ILE A 340 7.34 -17.05 3.50
N SER A 341 6.88 -18.29 3.49
CA SER A 341 7.34 -19.33 2.58
C SER A 341 6.19 -19.75 1.69
N ILE A 342 6.41 -19.79 0.39
CA ILE A 342 5.44 -20.23 -0.60
C ILE A 342 5.93 -21.58 -1.12
N GLY A 343 5.09 -22.59 -1.12
CA GLY A 343 5.36 -23.92 -1.69
C GLY A 343 5.86 -23.82 -3.13
N LYS A 344 6.52 -24.87 -3.58
CA LYS A 344 7.06 -24.97 -4.96
C LYS A 344 5.93 -25.13 -5.96
#